data_0459c727cae5188423b8e50a46a4cb32
#
_entry.id   0459c727cae5188423b8e50a46a4cb32
#
_cell.length_a   1.000
_cell.length_b   1.000
_cell.length_c   1.000
_cell.angle_alpha   90.00
_cell.angle_beta   90.00
_cell.angle_gamma   90.00
#
_symmetry.space_group_name_H-M   'P 1'
#
loop_
_entity.id
_entity.type
_entity.pdbx_description
1 polymer ?
#
loop_
_entity_poly.entity_id
_entity_poly.type
_entity_poly.pdbx_seq_one_letter_code
_entity_poly.pdbx_strand_id
1 'polypeptide(L)'
;MDKILDGHFYSPTKGKVKTERIADELISYICEKPEKFYDIIVGCDSSSSEEPHFPLAVVVLRVGEGGRFFLKRIVCQGRKFYNYKQRILEEVFLSCQMALYLKEKFEGRIRDFGREKLRFQFRYIHADVGENGKTKDMIKEVTGLIKGNGFEPKIKPESFAASSVADRFS
;
A
#
# COMPACT_ATOMS: atom_id res chain seq x y z
N MET A 1 14.96 1.62 2.13
CA MET A 1 14.69 0.69 1.02
C MET A 1 14.73 -0.77 1.46
N ASP A 2 15.77 -1.18 2.15
CA ASP A 2 15.96 -2.60 2.54
C ASP A 2 14.83 -3.18 3.39
N LYS A 3 14.25 -2.40 4.31
CA LYS A 3 13.14 -2.84 5.17
C LYS A 3 11.89 -3.26 4.40
N ILE A 4 11.66 -2.66 3.24
CA ILE A 4 10.52 -2.97 2.39
C ILE A 4 10.80 -4.19 1.53
N LEU A 5 12.03 -4.31 1.02
CA LEU A 5 12.43 -5.36 0.10
C LEU A 5 12.68 -6.70 0.78
N ASP A 6 13.21 -6.68 2.01
CA ASP A 6 13.54 -7.89 2.74
C ASP A 6 12.31 -8.60 3.30
N GLY A 7 12.33 -9.94 3.27
CA GLY A 7 11.34 -10.78 3.91
C GLY A 7 10.09 -11.05 3.06
N HIS A 8 8.97 -11.23 3.73
CA HIS A 8 7.74 -11.75 3.13
C HIS A 8 6.53 -10.89 3.46
N PHE A 9 5.62 -10.81 2.51
CA PHE A 9 4.23 -10.45 2.76
C PHE A 9 3.43 -11.69 3.14
N TYR A 10 2.34 -11.48 3.84
CA TYR A 10 1.32 -12.49 4.12
C TYR A 10 0.03 -12.16 3.40
N SER A 11 -0.61 -13.18 2.84
CA SER A 11 -1.93 -13.08 2.25
C SER A 11 -2.82 -14.20 2.78
N PRO A 12 -4.08 -13.94 3.14
CA PRO A 12 -5.00 -15.02 3.54
C PRO A 12 -5.18 -16.10 2.49
N THR A 13 -5.07 -15.71 1.21
CA THR A 13 -5.27 -16.63 0.07
C THR A 13 -4.00 -17.38 -0.32
N LYS A 14 -2.83 -16.73 -0.20
CA LYS A 14 -1.55 -17.24 -0.74
C LYS A 14 -0.54 -17.63 0.35
N GLY A 15 -0.80 -17.31 1.61
CA GLY A 15 0.16 -17.51 2.68
C GLY A 15 1.35 -16.52 2.59
N LYS A 16 2.56 -16.99 2.86
CA LYS A 16 3.78 -16.18 2.80
C LYS A 16 4.24 -16.02 1.35
N VAL A 17 4.44 -14.78 0.94
CA VAL A 17 4.89 -14.41 -0.41
C VAL A 17 6.10 -13.49 -0.30
N LYS A 18 7.19 -13.82 -0.96
CA LYS A 18 8.38 -12.94 -1.00
C LYS A 18 8.02 -11.61 -1.66
N THR A 19 8.62 -10.53 -1.17
CA THR A 19 8.37 -9.17 -1.69
C THR A 19 8.56 -9.09 -3.22
N GLU A 20 9.59 -9.72 -3.74
CA GLU A 20 9.90 -9.77 -5.17
C GLU A 20 8.84 -10.50 -6.02
N ARG A 21 7.96 -11.29 -5.40
CA ARG A 21 6.90 -12.06 -6.07
C ARG A 21 5.54 -11.35 -6.05
N ILE A 22 5.42 -10.24 -5.35
CA ILE A 22 4.12 -9.54 -5.23
C ILE A 22 3.59 -9.09 -6.60
N ALA A 23 4.44 -8.52 -7.45
CA ALA A 23 4.04 -8.11 -8.80
C ALA A 23 3.47 -9.28 -9.61
N ASP A 24 4.11 -10.45 -9.55
CA ASP A 24 3.63 -11.66 -10.23
C ASP A 24 2.28 -12.14 -9.68
N GLU A 25 2.09 -12.06 -8.36
CA GLU A 25 0.81 -12.41 -7.73
C GLU A 25 -0.33 -11.47 -8.12
N LEU A 26 -0.05 -10.18 -8.25
CA LEU A 26 -1.03 -9.21 -8.75
C LEU A 26 -1.44 -9.53 -10.20
N ILE A 27 -0.46 -9.78 -11.06
CA ILE A 27 -0.70 -10.13 -12.46
C ILE A 27 -1.50 -11.43 -12.57
N SER A 28 -1.14 -12.44 -11.78
CA SER A 28 -1.86 -13.72 -11.73
C SER A 28 -3.34 -13.52 -11.39
N TYR A 29 -3.64 -12.69 -10.39
CA TYR A 29 -5.02 -12.39 -10.01
C TYR A 29 -5.78 -11.63 -11.11
N ILE A 30 -5.15 -10.67 -11.76
CA ILE A 30 -5.74 -9.92 -12.88
C ILE A 30 -6.03 -10.86 -14.06
N CYS A 31 -5.12 -11.79 -14.34
CA CYS A 31 -5.27 -12.74 -15.44
C CYS A 31 -6.36 -13.80 -15.24
N GLU A 32 -6.86 -13.97 -14.01
CA GLU A 32 -8.01 -14.86 -13.77
C GLU A 32 -9.28 -14.35 -14.47
N LYS A 33 -9.47 -13.02 -14.53
CA LYS A 33 -10.59 -12.36 -15.21
C LYS A 33 -10.12 -11.10 -15.93
N PRO A 34 -9.41 -11.23 -17.05
CA PRO A 34 -8.74 -10.09 -17.70
C PRO A 34 -9.69 -9.05 -18.27
N GLU A 35 -10.96 -9.38 -18.44
CA GLU A 35 -12.00 -8.46 -18.91
C GLU A 35 -12.48 -7.47 -17.83
N LYS A 36 -12.16 -7.74 -16.56
CA LYS A 36 -12.55 -6.88 -15.45
C LYS A 36 -11.59 -5.72 -15.27
N PHE A 37 -12.02 -4.71 -14.54
CA PHE A 37 -11.18 -3.57 -14.17
C PHE A 37 -10.62 -3.77 -12.76
N TYR A 38 -9.33 -3.45 -12.59
CA TYR A 38 -8.61 -3.63 -11.34
C TYR A 38 -8.02 -2.34 -10.82
N ASP A 39 -8.00 -2.21 -9.50
CA ASP A 39 -7.36 -1.11 -8.80
C ASP A 39 -6.25 -1.67 -7.90
N ILE A 40 -5.02 -1.20 -8.08
CA ILE A 40 -3.88 -1.57 -7.25
C ILE A 40 -3.60 -0.40 -6.32
N ILE A 41 -3.59 -0.67 -5.02
CA ILE A 41 -3.55 0.35 -3.99
C ILE A 41 -2.53 -0.05 -2.92
N VAL A 42 -1.82 0.93 -2.40
CA VAL A 42 -0.92 0.76 -1.25
C VAL A 42 -1.38 1.65 -0.11
N GLY A 43 -1.32 1.11 1.09
CA GLY A 43 -1.63 1.85 2.32
C GLY A 43 -0.85 1.27 3.50
N CYS A 44 -0.63 2.10 4.51
CA CYS A 44 0.06 1.73 5.73
C CYS A 44 -0.64 2.36 6.93
N ASP A 45 -0.58 1.68 8.05
CA ASP A 45 -1.03 2.19 9.35
C ASP A 45 0.05 1.90 10.40
N SER A 46 -0.12 2.38 11.61
CA SER A 46 0.80 2.10 12.70
C SER A 46 0.10 1.97 14.04
N SER A 47 0.69 1.17 14.93
CA SER A 47 0.25 1.10 16.32
C SER A 47 0.62 2.38 17.08
N SER A 48 -0.20 2.71 18.09
CA SER A 48 0.00 3.90 18.95
C SER A 48 1.03 3.63 20.05
N SER A 49 2.29 3.42 19.68
CA SER A 49 3.39 3.19 20.63
C SER A 49 4.63 3.99 20.24
N GLU A 50 5.62 4.08 21.14
CA GLU A 50 6.91 4.71 20.82
C GLU A 50 7.75 3.87 19.86
N GLU A 51 7.55 2.56 19.85
CA GLU A 51 8.16 1.60 18.93
C GLU A 51 7.06 0.92 18.10
N PRO A 52 6.42 1.63 17.19
CA PRO A 52 5.26 1.13 16.48
C PRO A 52 5.63 0.06 15.45
N HIS A 53 4.70 -0.83 15.20
CA HIS A 53 4.68 -1.64 13.99
C HIS A 53 3.97 -0.87 12.89
N PHE A 54 4.44 -1.04 11.68
CA PHE A 54 3.88 -0.43 10.47
C PHE A 54 3.38 -1.53 9.53
N PRO A 55 2.12 -1.97 9.67
CA PRO A 55 1.51 -2.85 8.68
C PRO A 55 1.37 -2.13 7.35
N LEU A 56 2.06 -2.63 6.35
CA LEU A 56 2.02 -2.12 4.98
C LEU A 56 1.17 -3.07 4.14
N ALA A 57 0.10 -2.55 3.55
CA ALA A 57 -0.85 -3.31 2.75
C ALA A 57 -0.70 -2.98 1.26
N VAL A 58 -0.64 -4.02 0.44
CA VAL A 58 -0.83 -3.96 -1.01
C VAL A 58 -2.15 -4.63 -1.32
N VAL A 59 -3.05 -3.93 -1.97
CA VAL A 59 -4.39 -4.42 -2.32
C VAL A 59 -4.55 -4.44 -3.83
N VAL A 60 -5.04 -5.54 -4.37
CA VAL A 60 -5.57 -5.60 -5.73
C VAL A 60 -7.07 -5.82 -5.65
N LEU A 61 -7.81 -4.80 -6.05
CA LEU A 61 -9.27 -4.80 -6.04
C LEU A 61 -9.79 -5.11 -7.45
N ARG A 62 -10.56 -6.17 -7.58
CA ARG A 62 -11.40 -6.41 -8.77
C ARG A 62 -12.68 -5.62 -8.54
N VAL A 63 -12.82 -4.51 -9.25
CA VAL A 63 -13.93 -3.58 -9.01
C VAL A 63 -15.28 -4.26 -9.15
N GLY A 64 -16.10 -4.15 -8.11
CA GLY A 64 -17.41 -4.79 -8.02
C GLY A 64 -17.43 -6.24 -7.51
N GLU A 65 -16.28 -6.89 -7.33
CA GLU A 65 -16.22 -8.32 -6.93
C GLU A 65 -15.34 -8.59 -5.70
N GLY A 66 -14.69 -7.58 -5.12
CA GLY A 66 -13.74 -7.75 -4.03
C GLY A 66 -12.30 -7.85 -4.51
N GLY A 67 -11.40 -8.34 -3.66
CA GLY A 67 -9.98 -8.35 -4.00
C GLY A 67 -9.13 -9.24 -3.13
N ARG A 68 -7.82 -9.12 -3.32
CA ARG A 68 -6.79 -9.75 -2.48
C ARG A 68 -5.92 -8.68 -1.86
N PHE A 69 -5.39 -8.99 -0.68
CA PHE A 69 -4.38 -8.13 -0.08
C PHE A 69 -3.16 -8.93 0.36
N PHE A 70 -2.06 -8.21 0.43
CA PHE A 70 -0.77 -8.68 0.90
C PHE A 70 -0.32 -7.73 1.99
N LEU A 71 0.05 -8.25 3.13
CA LEU A 71 0.39 -7.47 4.31
C LEU A 71 1.79 -7.79 4.78
N LYS A 72 2.57 -6.75 5.10
CA LYS A 72 3.88 -6.88 5.71
C LYS A 72 3.97 -5.96 6.92
N ARG A 73 4.36 -6.52 8.06
CA ARG A 73 4.62 -5.73 9.27
C ARG A 73 6.06 -5.24 9.26
N ILE A 74 6.25 -3.93 9.18
CA ILE A 74 7.56 -3.31 9.20
C ILE A 74 7.86 -2.78 10.60
N VAL A 75 9.08 -3.01 11.07
CA VAL A 75 9.58 -2.50 12.34
C VAL A 75 10.77 -1.59 12.09
N CYS A 76 10.71 -0.36 12.60
CA CYS A 76 11.81 0.59 12.53
C CYS A 76 12.72 0.44 13.75
N GLN A 77 13.58 -0.57 13.72
CA GLN A 77 14.50 -0.84 14.83
C GLN A 77 15.37 0.37 15.19
N GLY A 78 15.47 0.66 16.47
CA GLY A 78 16.30 1.74 17.00
C GLY A 78 15.75 3.15 16.74
N ARG A 79 14.56 3.28 16.19
CA ARG A 79 13.89 4.55 15.96
C ARG A 79 12.62 4.64 16.79
N LYS A 80 12.50 5.68 17.61
CA LYS A 80 11.32 5.98 18.41
C LYS A 80 10.45 7.02 17.72
N PHE A 81 9.15 6.91 17.93
CA PHE A 81 8.13 7.82 17.41
C PHE A 81 7.38 8.44 18.60
N TYR A 82 7.59 9.72 18.83
CA TYR A 82 7.10 10.40 20.03
C TYR A 82 5.71 11.02 19.87
N ASN A 83 5.23 11.14 18.61
CA ASN A 83 3.92 11.71 18.34
C ASN A 83 3.30 11.10 17.08
N TYR A 84 1.99 11.31 16.92
CA TYR A 84 1.25 10.78 15.78
C TYR A 84 1.73 11.35 14.43
N LYS A 85 2.23 12.58 14.39
CA LYS A 85 2.71 13.20 13.14
C LYS A 85 3.90 12.44 12.55
N GLN A 86 4.84 12.07 13.41
CA GLN A 86 6.00 11.29 13.00
C GLN A 86 5.58 9.92 12.45
N ARG A 87 4.60 9.26 13.10
CA ARG A 87 4.09 7.98 12.62
C ARG A 87 3.39 8.10 11.28
N ILE A 88 2.50 9.09 11.11
CA ILE A 88 1.79 9.32 9.85
C ILE A 88 2.76 9.58 8.69
N LEU A 89 3.78 10.39 8.90
CA LEU A 89 4.79 10.64 7.87
C LEU A 89 5.55 9.37 7.49
N GLU A 90 5.89 8.52 8.46
CA GLU A 90 6.53 7.23 8.18
C GLU A 90 5.59 6.27 7.42
N GLU A 91 4.32 6.20 7.80
CA GLU A 91 3.30 5.41 7.08
C GLU A 91 3.23 5.79 5.61
N VAL A 92 3.16 7.09 5.34
CA VAL A 92 3.09 7.61 3.97
C VAL A 92 4.40 7.37 3.21
N PHE A 93 5.54 7.57 3.87
CA PHE A 93 6.85 7.30 3.28
C PHE A 93 7.01 5.83 2.88
N LEU A 94 6.65 4.90 3.77
CA LEU A 94 6.69 3.46 3.49
C LEU A 94 5.73 3.07 2.36
N SER A 95 4.54 3.67 2.34
CA SER A 95 3.57 3.46 1.27
C SER A 95 4.10 3.94 -0.08
N CYS A 96 4.69 5.13 -0.15
CA CYS A 96 5.29 5.67 -1.36
C CYS A 96 6.45 4.81 -1.86
N GLN A 97 7.35 4.39 -0.98
CA GLN A 97 8.47 3.52 -1.35
C GLN A 97 8.00 2.19 -1.92
N MET A 98 7.02 1.55 -1.27
CA MET A 98 6.47 0.29 -1.75
C MET A 98 5.75 0.46 -3.09
N ALA A 99 4.96 1.51 -3.23
CA ALA A 99 4.23 1.79 -4.46
C ALA A 99 5.17 2.05 -5.65
N LEU A 100 6.24 2.82 -5.45
CA LEU A 100 7.25 3.07 -6.49
C LEU A 100 7.94 1.78 -6.92
N TYR A 101 8.42 0.99 -5.97
CA TYR A 101 9.04 -0.30 -6.23
C TYR A 101 8.12 -1.24 -6.99
N LEU A 102 6.90 -1.40 -6.48
CA LEU A 102 5.93 -2.34 -7.03
C LEU A 102 5.46 -1.93 -8.43
N LYS A 103 5.24 -0.63 -8.64
CA LYS A 103 4.81 -0.10 -9.95
C LYS A 103 5.85 -0.37 -11.02
N GLU A 104 7.13 -0.14 -10.74
CA GLU A 104 8.22 -0.44 -11.65
C GLU A 104 8.26 -1.94 -12.01
N LYS A 105 8.19 -2.82 -11.01
CA LYS A 105 8.20 -4.28 -11.23
C LYS A 105 6.97 -4.75 -11.99
N PHE A 106 5.81 -4.24 -11.65
CA PHE A 106 4.54 -4.59 -12.28
C PHE A 106 4.51 -4.17 -13.76
N GLU A 107 4.87 -2.93 -14.06
CA GLU A 107 4.92 -2.42 -15.44
C GLU A 107 5.96 -3.17 -16.28
N GLY A 108 7.12 -3.48 -15.71
CA GLY A 108 8.14 -4.29 -16.38
C GLY A 108 7.63 -5.68 -16.73
N ARG A 109 6.98 -6.36 -15.80
CA ARG A 109 6.38 -7.69 -16.04
C ARG A 109 5.29 -7.68 -17.11
N ILE A 110 4.42 -6.66 -17.09
CA ILE A 110 3.36 -6.52 -18.10
C ILE A 110 3.93 -6.35 -19.50
N ARG A 111 4.97 -5.54 -19.66
CA ARG A 111 5.65 -5.37 -20.96
C ARG A 111 6.30 -6.66 -21.44
N ASP A 112 7.01 -7.38 -20.55
CA ASP A 112 7.71 -8.63 -20.89
C ASP A 112 6.74 -9.73 -21.36
N PHE A 113 5.53 -9.75 -20.82
CA PHE A 113 4.50 -10.73 -21.16
C PHE A 113 3.54 -10.29 -22.27
N GLY A 114 3.71 -9.09 -22.84
CA GLY A 114 2.82 -8.56 -23.88
C GLY A 114 1.37 -8.38 -23.44
N ARG A 115 1.16 -8.13 -22.14
CA ARG A 115 -0.18 -8.04 -21.53
C ARG A 115 -0.70 -6.60 -21.44
N GLU A 116 -0.42 -5.79 -22.44
CA GLU A 116 -0.81 -4.38 -22.50
C GLU A 116 -2.35 -4.16 -22.53
N LYS A 117 -3.11 -5.24 -22.75
CA LYS A 117 -4.59 -5.17 -22.82
C LYS A 117 -5.27 -5.33 -21.46
N LEU A 118 -4.54 -5.53 -20.38
CA LEU A 118 -5.13 -5.64 -19.04
C LEU A 118 -5.70 -4.31 -18.58
N ARG A 119 -6.87 -4.36 -17.95
CA ARG A 119 -7.62 -3.17 -17.50
C ARG A 119 -7.36 -2.93 -16.03
N PHE A 120 -6.40 -2.06 -15.72
CA PHE A 120 -6.04 -1.72 -14.35
C PHE A 120 -5.64 -0.26 -14.22
N GLN A 121 -5.65 0.22 -12.98
CA GLN A 121 -4.96 1.45 -12.59
C GLN A 121 -4.09 1.19 -11.36
N PHE A 122 -2.93 1.81 -11.32
CA PHE A 122 -2.03 1.81 -10.18
C PHE A 122 -1.62 3.24 -9.89
N ARG A 123 -2.49 4.00 -9.24
CA ARG A 123 -2.26 5.42 -9.00
C ARG A 123 -2.58 5.92 -7.60
N TYR A 124 -3.30 5.13 -6.78
CA TYR A 124 -3.73 5.59 -5.48
C TYR A 124 -2.85 5.06 -4.35
N ILE A 125 -2.48 5.98 -3.45
CA ILE A 125 -1.97 5.65 -2.12
C ILE A 125 -3.02 6.10 -1.10
N HIS A 126 -3.40 5.21 -0.21
CA HIS A 126 -4.35 5.47 0.87
C HIS A 126 -3.60 5.91 2.13
N ALA A 127 -4.05 6.99 2.73
CA ALA A 127 -3.51 7.52 3.97
C ALA A 127 -4.61 7.68 5.03
N ASP A 128 -4.32 7.26 6.26
CA ASP A 128 -5.27 7.29 7.36
C ASP A 128 -5.37 8.67 8.02
N VAL A 129 -5.62 9.67 7.22
CA VAL A 129 -5.88 11.06 7.64
C VAL A 129 -7.24 11.52 7.15
N GLY A 130 -7.86 12.44 7.87
CA GLY A 130 -9.20 12.91 7.51
C GLY A 130 -9.56 14.27 8.09
N GLU A 131 -10.65 14.84 7.59
CA GLU A 131 -11.19 16.15 7.98
C GLU A 131 -11.66 16.18 9.44
N ASN A 132 -12.03 15.02 10.00
CA ASN A 132 -12.50 14.87 11.35
C ASN A 132 -11.39 14.31 12.25
N GLY A 133 -11.16 14.94 13.40
CA GLY A 133 -10.19 14.48 14.38
C GLY A 133 -8.81 15.12 14.25
N LYS A 134 -7.84 14.56 14.97
CA LYS A 134 -6.50 15.14 15.17
C LYS A 134 -5.61 15.12 13.92
N THR A 135 -5.95 14.32 12.90
CA THR A 135 -5.14 14.19 11.70
C THR A 135 -5.45 15.22 10.63
N LYS A 136 -6.44 16.08 10.84
CA LYS A 136 -6.85 17.14 9.91
C LYS A 136 -5.69 18.06 9.52
N ASP A 137 -4.85 18.42 10.45
CA ASP A 137 -3.69 19.29 10.24
C ASP A 137 -2.57 18.66 9.40
N MET A 138 -2.63 17.34 9.18
CA MET A 138 -1.67 16.58 8.36
C MET A 138 -2.10 16.41 6.89
N ILE A 139 -3.34 16.73 6.55
CA ILE A 139 -3.89 16.45 5.21
C ILE A 139 -3.05 17.09 4.11
N LYS A 140 -2.72 18.36 4.23
CA LYS A 140 -1.96 19.09 3.21
C LYS A 140 -0.56 18.51 3.00
N GLU A 141 0.14 18.20 4.08
CA GLU A 141 1.50 17.64 4.04
C GLU A 141 1.48 16.23 3.45
N VAL A 142 0.58 15.37 3.90
CA VAL A 142 0.42 14.00 3.44
C VAL A 142 0.03 13.95 1.96
N THR A 143 -0.96 14.72 1.55
CA THR A 143 -1.39 14.76 0.15
C THR A 143 -0.30 15.32 -0.76
N GLY A 144 0.43 16.32 -0.30
CA GLY A 144 1.59 16.87 -1.03
C GLY A 144 2.71 15.85 -1.21
N LEU A 145 3.02 15.07 -0.18
CA LEU A 145 4.03 14.02 -0.23
C LEU A 145 3.64 12.91 -1.22
N ILE A 146 2.40 12.46 -1.19
CA ILE A 146 1.90 11.42 -2.12
C ILE A 146 1.93 11.93 -3.57
N LYS A 147 1.44 13.13 -3.83
CA LYS A 147 1.47 13.75 -5.16
C LYS A 147 2.90 13.96 -5.66
N GLY A 148 3.81 14.38 -4.77
CA GLY A 148 5.22 14.56 -5.09
C GLY A 148 5.93 13.27 -5.52
N ASN A 149 5.42 12.12 -5.11
CA ASN A 149 5.90 10.80 -5.55
C ASN A 149 5.18 10.26 -6.80
N GLY A 150 4.29 11.05 -7.40
CA GLY A 150 3.59 10.67 -8.64
C GLY A 150 2.32 9.85 -8.45
N PHE A 151 1.76 9.82 -7.25
CA PHE A 151 0.53 9.12 -6.94
C PHE A 151 -0.60 10.08 -6.55
N GLU A 152 -1.83 9.58 -6.58
CA GLU A 152 -3.01 10.29 -6.11
C GLU A 152 -3.34 9.86 -4.68
N PRO A 153 -3.56 10.81 -3.76
CA PRO A 153 -3.95 10.47 -2.40
C PRO A 153 -5.44 10.12 -2.31
N LYS A 154 -5.75 9.10 -1.50
CA LYS A 154 -7.08 8.86 -0.96
C LYS A 154 -6.99 8.94 0.56
N ILE A 155 -7.81 9.81 1.15
CA ILE A 155 -7.90 10.01 2.59
C ILE A 155 -9.25 9.53 3.12
N LYS A 156 -9.45 9.52 4.44
CA LYS A 156 -10.74 9.15 5.04
C LYS A 156 -11.89 9.97 4.44
N PRO A 157 -13.03 9.33 4.15
CA PRO A 157 -13.37 7.92 4.41
C PRO A 157 -13.00 6.92 3.32
N GLU A 158 -12.28 7.32 2.28
CA GLU A 158 -11.99 6.51 1.09
C GLU A 158 -10.67 5.70 1.18
N SER A 159 -9.92 5.84 2.28
CA SER A 159 -8.58 5.25 2.47
C SER A 159 -8.59 3.82 3.02
N PHE A 160 -9.42 2.93 2.49
CA PHE A 160 -9.65 1.59 3.08
C PHE A 160 -8.39 0.72 3.19
N ALA A 161 -7.41 0.85 2.31
CA ALA A 161 -6.16 0.08 2.39
C ALA A 161 -5.36 0.42 3.65
N ALA A 162 -5.34 1.67 4.08
CA ALA A 162 -4.76 2.10 5.34
C ALA A 162 -5.74 1.92 6.51
N SER A 163 -6.94 2.50 6.40
CA SER A 163 -7.91 2.60 7.51
C SER A 163 -8.64 1.30 7.85
N SER A 164 -8.59 0.30 6.99
CA SER A 164 -9.31 -0.95 7.21
C SER A 164 -8.44 -2.18 7.06
N VAL A 165 -7.64 -2.27 6.00
CA VAL A 165 -6.80 -3.45 5.77
C VAL A 165 -5.58 -3.43 6.67
N ALA A 166 -4.77 -2.36 6.64
CA ALA A 166 -3.57 -2.25 7.46
C ALA A 166 -3.92 -2.13 8.95
N ASP A 167 -4.92 -1.33 9.31
CA ASP A 167 -5.36 -1.09 10.69
C ASP A 167 -5.69 -2.38 11.46
N ARG A 168 -6.27 -3.37 10.82
CA ARG A 168 -6.56 -4.67 11.48
C ARG A 168 -5.34 -5.36 12.04
N PHE A 169 -4.17 -5.01 11.59
CA PHE A 169 -2.90 -5.67 11.90
C PHE A 169 -1.89 -4.74 12.60
N SER A 170 -2.31 -3.50 12.85
CA SER A 170 -1.50 -2.50 13.56
C SER A 170 -1.39 -2.76 15.08
#